data_26fb1e95740990b9694af4c69b4c47fa
#
_entry.id   26fb1e95740990b9694af4c69b4c47fa
#
_cell.length_a   1.000
_cell.length_b   1.000
_cell.length_c   1.000
_cell.angle_alpha   90.00
_cell.angle_beta   90.00
_cell.angle_gamma   90.00
#
_symmetry.space_group_name_H-M   'P 1'
#
loop_
_entity.id
_entity.type
_entity.pdbx_description
1 polymer ?
#
loop_
_entity_poly.entity_id
_entity_poly.type
_entity_poly.pdbx_seq_one_letter_code
_entity_poly.pdbx_strand_id
1 'polypeptide(L)'
;GLEGYTGAISLDGRDVRTFSRRELAARIAYIPQIHRPTFGYSVLDTALMGLTRHLSPFQSPSKALEQQAMTVLEQLGVAHLAQRNFAALSGGEQQLVLIARALCQQSDLLIMDEPTASLDYGNQLRVLEQVRSLSEQGYTVLLSTHDPQHALRFSRRVLALQGGRVAAEGDTRSVLTPDLIRQLYGVESVLLDTPDGAALLPVRGGDRHV
;
A
#
# COMPACT_ATOMS: atom_id res chain seq x y z
N GLY A 1 12.46 4.33 -14.04
CA GLY A 1 13.67 3.56 -14.33
C GLY A 1 14.15 2.89 -13.06
N LEU A 2 14.52 1.63 -13.15
CA LEU A 2 15.09 0.94 -12.02
C LEU A 2 16.54 1.42 -11.86
N GLU A 3 16.89 1.90 -10.68
CA GLU A 3 18.29 2.07 -10.29
C GLU A 3 18.99 0.71 -10.33
N GLY A 4 20.28 0.71 -10.66
CA GLY A 4 21.07 -0.51 -10.65
C GLY A 4 21.12 -1.09 -9.24
N TYR A 5 20.90 -2.39 -9.11
CA TYR A 5 21.02 -3.10 -7.84
C TYR A 5 21.96 -4.32 -7.98
N THR A 6 22.54 -4.76 -6.89
CA THR A 6 23.32 -5.99 -6.79
C THR A 6 22.49 -7.08 -6.12
N GLY A 7 22.81 -8.34 -6.40
CA GLY A 7 22.05 -9.48 -5.90
C GLY A 7 20.96 -9.96 -6.88
N ALA A 8 19.97 -10.69 -6.38
CA ALA A 8 18.89 -11.27 -7.16
C ALA A 8 17.54 -10.95 -6.54
N ILE A 9 16.57 -10.61 -7.37
CA ILE A 9 15.16 -10.47 -7.01
C ILE A 9 14.40 -11.47 -7.87
N SER A 10 13.59 -12.33 -7.25
CA SER A 10 12.76 -13.30 -7.98
C SER A 10 11.28 -13.06 -7.71
N LEU A 11 10.46 -13.25 -8.73
CA LEU A 11 9.01 -13.27 -8.67
C LEU A 11 8.55 -14.64 -9.19
N ASP A 12 7.86 -15.40 -8.36
CA ASP A 12 7.45 -16.80 -8.65
C ASP A 12 8.61 -17.68 -9.10
N GLY A 13 9.79 -17.53 -8.44
CA GLY A 13 11.00 -18.31 -8.74
C GLY A 13 11.76 -17.88 -10.00
N ARG A 14 11.29 -16.89 -10.73
CA ARG A 14 11.95 -16.36 -11.94
C ARG A 14 12.61 -15.01 -11.63
N ASP A 15 13.85 -14.79 -12.06
CA ASP A 15 14.59 -13.53 -11.88
C ASP A 15 13.83 -12.36 -12.57
N VAL A 16 13.60 -11.27 -11.84
CA VAL A 16 12.86 -10.11 -12.38
C VAL A 16 13.49 -9.49 -13.62
N ARG A 17 14.81 -9.63 -13.82
CA ARG A 17 15.53 -9.14 -14.99
C ARG A 17 15.16 -9.87 -16.29
N THR A 18 14.57 -11.06 -16.19
CA THR A 18 14.17 -11.87 -17.34
C THR A 18 12.74 -11.56 -17.81
N PHE A 19 11.99 -10.76 -17.06
CA PHE A 19 10.66 -10.32 -17.47
C PHE A 19 10.75 -9.08 -18.38
N SER A 20 9.91 -9.03 -19.39
CA SER A 20 9.63 -7.79 -20.11
C SER A 20 8.89 -6.81 -19.19
N ARG A 21 8.96 -5.51 -19.52
CA ARG A 21 8.19 -4.47 -18.79
C ARG A 21 6.69 -4.77 -18.78
N ARG A 22 6.15 -5.32 -19.87
CA ARG A 22 4.74 -5.69 -20.00
C ARG A 22 4.37 -6.86 -19.08
N GLU A 23 5.22 -7.86 -18.98
CA GLU A 23 5.02 -8.99 -18.05
C GLU A 23 5.06 -8.54 -16.59
N LEU A 24 6.01 -7.67 -16.21
CA LEU A 24 6.06 -7.11 -14.85
C LEU A 24 4.82 -6.26 -14.54
N ALA A 25 4.42 -5.40 -15.48
CA ALA A 25 3.21 -4.59 -15.32
C ALA A 25 1.92 -5.44 -15.27
N ALA A 26 1.92 -6.68 -15.75
CA ALA A 26 0.79 -7.59 -15.59
C ALA A 26 0.74 -8.25 -14.20
N ARG A 27 1.85 -8.28 -13.46
CA ARG A 27 1.98 -9.00 -12.19
C ARG A 27 2.10 -8.08 -10.99
N ILE A 28 2.61 -6.87 -11.17
CA ILE A 28 2.91 -5.92 -10.10
C ILE A 28 2.22 -4.60 -10.40
N ALA A 29 1.37 -4.15 -9.48
CA ALA A 29 0.87 -2.78 -9.46
C ALA A 29 1.60 -2.00 -8.37
N TYR A 30 2.06 -0.79 -8.70
CA TYR A 30 2.77 0.08 -7.78
C TYR A 30 1.98 1.33 -7.46
N ILE A 31 1.84 1.62 -6.18
CA ILE A 31 1.17 2.81 -5.65
C ILE A 31 2.23 3.64 -4.91
N PRO A 32 2.66 4.78 -5.49
CA PRO A 32 3.67 5.64 -4.89
C PRO A 32 3.11 6.44 -3.71
N GLN A 33 4.00 6.86 -2.81
CA GLN A 33 3.68 7.73 -1.68
C GLN A 33 3.08 9.07 -2.10
N ILE A 34 3.62 9.67 -3.15
CA ILE A 34 3.17 10.96 -3.67
C ILE A 34 2.69 10.80 -5.10
N HIS A 35 1.44 11.16 -5.34
CA HIS A 35 0.90 11.31 -6.68
C HIS A 35 0.49 12.77 -6.89
N ARG A 36 1.24 13.47 -7.73
CA ARG A 36 0.88 14.83 -8.16
C ARG A 36 0.20 14.75 -9.52
N PRO A 37 -1.12 14.94 -9.59
CA PRO A 37 -1.80 14.95 -10.89
C PRO A 37 -1.30 16.15 -11.70
N THR A 38 -0.80 15.89 -12.89
CA THR A 38 -0.35 16.94 -13.82
C THR A 38 -1.51 17.49 -14.65
N PHE A 39 -2.63 16.78 -14.71
CA PHE A 39 -3.82 17.08 -15.52
C PHE A 39 -5.10 16.88 -14.71
N GLY A 40 -6.16 17.58 -15.11
CA GLY A 40 -7.49 17.52 -14.45
C GLY A 40 -8.31 16.28 -14.83
N TYR A 41 -7.76 15.08 -14.64
CA TYR A 41 -8.49 13.84 -14.89
C TYR A 41 -9.63 13.64 -13.89
N SER A 42 -10.71 12.99 -14.34
CA SER A 42 -11.74 12.51 -13.44
C SER A 42 -11.26 11.28 -12.64
N VAL A 43 -11.99 10.94 -11.59
CA VAL A 43 -11.75 9.70 -10.83
C VAL A 43 -11.86 8.48 -11.75
N LEU A 44 -12.88 8.44 -12.61
CA LEU A 44 -13.07 7.35 -13.57
C LEU A 44 -11.89 7.25 -14.55
N ASP A 45 -11.43 8.38 -15.11
CA ASP A 45 -10.28 8.39 -16.02
C ASP A 45 -9.03 7.87 -15.31
N THR A 46 -8.83 8.26 -14.04
CA THR A 46 -7.70 7.80 -13.23
C THR A 46 -7.75 6.28 -13.00
N ALA A 47 -8.91 5.72 -12.71
CA ALA A 47 -9.08 4.27 -12.57
C ALA A 47 -8.85 3.55 -13.91
N LEU A 48 -9.37 4.09 -15.02
CA LEU A 48 -9.21 3.56 -16.37
C LEU A 48 -7.74 3.50 -16.82
N MET A 49 -6.87 4.37 -16.29
CA MET A 49 -5.42 4.27 -16.56
C MET A 49 -4.83 2.91 -16.15
N GLY A 50 -5.42 2.21 -15.16
CA GLY A 50 -5.03 0.84 -14.81
C GLY A 50 -5.32 -0.17 -15.91
N LEU A 51 -6.29 0.10 -16.78
CA LEU A 51 -6.72 -0.77 -17.88
C LEU A 51 -5.99 -0.51 -19.21
N THR A 52 -5.03 0.43 -19.23
CA THR A 52 -4.34 0.85 -20.48
C THR A 52 -3.65 -0.29 -21.22
N ARG A 53 -3.26 -1.36 -20.53
CA ARG A 53 -2.69 -2.56 -21.19
C ARG A 53 -3.67 -3.24 -22.17
N HIS A 54 -4.97 -3.00 -22.02
CA HIS A 54 -6.04 -3.55 -22.86
C HIS A 54 -6.44 -2.61 -24.01
N LEU A 55 -5.83 -1.42 -24.07
CA LEU A 55 -6.11 -0.42 -25.09
C LEU A 55 -4.99 -0.39 -26.13
N SER A 56 -5.37 -0.28 -27.40
CA SER A 56 -4.45 0.10 -28.47
C SER A 56 -4.15 1.60 -28.36
N PRO A 57 -2.97 2.07 -28.83
CA PRO A 57 -2.69 3.49 -28.94
C PRO A 57 -3.82 4.22 -29.67
N PHE A 58 -4.31 5.32 -29.12
CA PHE A 58 -5.41 6.14 -29.66
C PHE A 58 -6.83 5.55 -29.57
N GLN A 59 -7.01 4.41 -28.88
CA GLN A 59 -8.31 3.84 -28.65
C GLN A 59 -8.94 4.42 -27.38
N SER A 60 -10.17 4.95 -27.48
CA SER A 60 -10.95 5.32 -26.30
C SER A 60 -11.41 4.07 -25.53
N PRO A 61 -11.52 4.14 -24.19
CA PRO A 61 -12.08 3.06 -23.40
C PRO A 61 -13.45 2.65 -23.90
N SER A 62 -13.69 1.35 -23.95
CA SER A 62 -15.01 0.82 -24.26
C SER A 62 -15.93 0.92 -23.05
N LYS A 63 -17.27 0.90 -23.26
CA LYS A 63 -18.24 0.84 -22.16
C LYS A 63 -18.00 -0.33 -21.20
N ALA A 64 -17.48 -1.45 -21.70
CA ALA A 64 -17.12 -2.60 -20.86
C ALA A 64 -15.96 -2.28 -19.90
N LEU A 65 -14.93 -1.56 -20.36
CA LEU A 65 -13.82 -1.12 -19.50
C LEU A 65 -14.25 -0.05 -18.50
N GLU A 66 -15.13 0.87 -18.91
CA GLU A 66 -15.72 1.85 -17.99
C GLU A 66 -16.51 1.14 -16.88
N GLN A 67 -17.35 0.16 -17.23
CA GLN A 67 -18.09 -0.62 -16.25
C GLN A 67 -17.19 -1.39 -15.31
N GLN A 68 -16.09 -1.97 -15.81
CA GLN A 68 -15.09 -2.65 -14.99
C GLN A 68 -14.43 -1.68 -14.00
N ALA A 69 -14.03 -0.48 -14.44
CA ALA A 69 -13.48 0.54 -13.57
C ALA A 69 -14.50 1.00 -12.52
N MET A 70 -15.76 1.17 -12.90
CA MET A 70 -16.85 1.52 -11.97
C MET A 70 -17.05 0.45 -10.90
N THR A 71 -17.06 -0.83 -11.25
CA THR A 71 -17.15 -1.93 -10.28
C THR A 71 -16.02 -1.88 -9.24
N VAL A 72 -14.79 -1.59 -9.66
CA VAL A 72 -13.66 -1.44 -8.73
C VAL A 72 -13.83 -0.20 -7.83
N LEU A 73 -14.31 0.92 -8.37
CA LEU A 73 -14.61 2.12 -7.59
C LEU A 73 -15.74 1.87 -6.57
N GLU A 74 -16.75 1.07 -6.92
CA GLU A 74 -17.82 0.62 -6.00
C GLU A 74 -17.26 -0.23 -4.87
N GLN A 75 -16.40 -1.20 -5.18
CA GLN A 75 -15.72 -2.06 -4.21
C GLN A 75 -14.98 -1.24 -3.13
N LEU A 76 -14.36 -0.13 -3.52
CA LEU A 76 -13.63 0.77 -2.63
C LEU A 76 -14.49 1.90 -2.03
N GLY A 77 -15.78 1.96 -2.36
CA GLY A 77 -16.74 2.93 -1.83
C GLY A 77 -16.54 4.36 -2.34
N VAL A 78 -15.93 4.53 -3.52
CA VAL A 78 -15.63 5.85 -4.13
C VAL A 78 -16.29 6.06 -5.50
N ALA A 79 -17.18 5.17 -5.93
CA ALA A 79 -17.88 5.28 -7.23
C ALA A 79 -18.72 6.56 -7.36
N HIS A 80 -19.27 7.07 -6.27
CA HIS A 80 -20.01 8.32 -6.23
C HIS A 80 -19.19 9.55 -6.62
N LEU A 81 -17.86 9.42 -6.64
CA LEU A 81 -16.89 10.45 -7.01
C LEU A 81 -16.43 10.33 -8.48
N ALA A 82 -16.93 9.34 -9.24
CA ALA A 82 -16.41 8.96 -10.57
C ALA A 82 -16.21 10.13 -11.53
N GLN A 83 -17.13 11.11 -11.53
CA GLN A 83 -17.08 12.27 -12.40
C GLN A 83 -16.36 13.49 -11.79
N ARG A 84 -15.92 13.39 -10.53
CA ARG A 84 -15.18 14.49 -9.89
C ARG A 84 -13.73 14.54 -10.37
N ASN A 85 -13.19 15.76 -10.37
CA ASN A 85 -11.75 15.93 -10.62
C ASN A 85 -10.96 15.26 -9.47
N PHE A 86 -10.05 14.36 -9.82
CA PHE A 86 -9.19 13.65 -8.88
C PHE A 86 -8.41 14.61 -7.96
N ALA A 87 -7.90 15.72 -8.50
CA ALA A 87 -7.14 16.70 -7.73
C ALA A 87 -7.96 17.46 -6.68
N ALA A 88 -9.30 17.45 -6.79
CA ALA A 88 -10.21 18.10 -5.86
C ALA A 88 -10.69 17.19 -4.71
N LEU A 89 -10.21 15.95 -4.65
CA LEU A 89 -10.53 14.98 -3.62
C LEU A 89 -9.70 15.19 -2.37
N SER A 90 -10.20 14.72 -1.21
CA SER A 90 -9.40 14.56 -0.01
C SER A 90 -8.27 13.55 -0.22
N GLY A 91 -7.20 13.65 0.58
CA GLY A 91 -6.06 12.72 0.46
C GLY A 91 -6.46 11.25 0.57
N GLY A 92 -7.37 10.92 1.49
CA GLY A 92 -7.88 9.55 1.65
C GLY A 92 -8.68 9.07 0.44
N GLU A 93 -9.53 9.91 -0.15
CA GLU A 93 -10.25 9.59 -1.39
C GLU A 93 -9.29 9.41 -2.56
N GLN A 94 -8.28 10.30 -2.69
CA GLN A 94 -7.24 10.15 -3.71
C GLN A 94 -6.51 8.81 -3.57
N GLN A 95 -6.14 8.43 -2.35
CA GLN A 95 -5.46 7.16 -2.09
C GLN A 95 -6.31 5.96 -2.49
N LEU A 96 -7.61 5.96 -2.17
CA LEU A 96 -8.54 4.90 -2.58
C LEU A 96 -8.67 4.83 -4.12
N VAL A 97 -8.68 5.96 -4.81
CA VAL A 97 -8.70 6.00 -6.29
C VAL A 97 -7.39 5.48 -6.89
N LEU A 98 -6.23 5.72 -6.25
CA LEU A 98 -4.96 5.14 -6.69
C LEU A 98 -4.93 3.62 -6.48
N ILE A 99 -5.53 3.12 -5.40
CA ILE A 99 -5.75 1.69 -5.18
C ILE A 99 -6.69 1.15 -6.27
N ALA A 100 -7.80 1.84 -6.60
CA ALA A 100 -8.69 1.45 -7.68
C ALA A 100 -7.94 1.30 -9.01
N ARG A 101 -7.10 2.26 -9.36
CA ARG A 101 -6.26 2.20 -10.56
C ARG A 101 -5.37 0.96 -10.55
N ALA A 102 -4.76 0.65 -9.40
CA ALA A 102 -3.91 -0.53 -9.25
C ALA A 102 -4.71 -1.85 -9.40
N LEU A 103 -5.92 -1.92 -8.83
CA LEU A 103 -6.81 -3.08 -8.98
C LEU A 103 -7.29 -3.25 -10.43
N CYS A 104 -7.60 -2.16 -11.13
CA CYS A 104 -7.93 -2.18 -12.55
C CYS A 104 -6.80 -2.78 -13.40
N GLN A 105 -5.55 -2.72 -12.95
CA GLN A 105 -4.41 -3.35 -13.62
C GLN A 105 -4.48 -4.89 -13.57
N GLN A 106 -5.30 -5.48 -12.68
CA GLN A 106 -5.48 -6.93 -12.50
C GLN A 106 -4.16 -7.65 -12.20
N SER A 107 -3.37 -7.09 -11.31
CA SER A 107 -2.10 -7.66 -10.84
C SER A 107 -2.32 -8.39 -9.53
N ASP A 108 -1.61 -9.50 -9.31
CA ASP A 108 -1.72 -10.28 -8.07
C ASP A 108 -0.91 -9.69 -6.91
N LEU A 109 0.11 -8.87 -7.23
CA LEU A 109 0.99 -8.21 -6.26
C LEU A 109 0.79 -6.68 -6.30
N LEU A 110 0.39 -6.12 -5.16
CA LEU A 110 0.27 -4.69 -4.93
C LEU A 110 1.45 -4.22 -4.07
N ILE A 111 2.25 -3.29 -4.58
CA ILE A 111 3.33 -2.65 -3.83
C ILE A 111 2.91 -1.22 -3.53
N MET A 112 2.87 -0.86 -2.25
CA MET A 112 2.44 0.44 -1.76
C MET A 112 3.54 1.11 -0.95
N ASP A 113 3.92 2.31 -1.36
CA ASP A 113 4.95 3.08 -0.68
C ASP A 113 4.30 4.10 0.24
N GLU A 114 4.37 3.86 1.56
CA GLU A 114 3.77 4.67 2.61
C GLU A 114 2.34 5.16 2.31
N PRO A 115 1.37 4.27 2.05
CA PRO A 115 0.06 4.64 1.51
C PRO A 115 -0.78 5.54 2.44
N THR A 116 -0.32 5.78 3.66
CA THR A 116 -1.05 6.57 4.68
C THR A 116 -0.29 7.79 5.19
N ALA A 117 0.92 8.07 4.72
CA ALA A 117 1.83 9.06 5.30
C ALA A 117 1.28 10.50 5.38
N SER A 118 0.39 10.89 4.48
CA SER A 118 -0.16 12.26 4.42
C SER A 118 -1.64 12.33 4.78
N LEU A 119 -2.18 11.30 5.42
CA LEU A 119 -3.59 11.19 5.75
C LEU A 119 -3.83 11.50 7.23
N ASP A 120 -5.00 12.07 7.54
CA ASP A 120 -5.48 12.10 8.92
C ASP A 120 -5.80 10.69 9.44
N TYR A 121 -5.91 10.56 10.75
CA TYR A 121 -6.07 9.28 11.44
C TYR A 121 -7.25 8.44 10.91
N GLY A 122 -8.40 9.06 10.67
CA GLY A 122 -9.60 8.36 10.18
C GLY A 122 -9.40 7.81 8.77
N ASN A 123 -8.81 8.61 7.89
CA ASN A 123 -8.49 8.19 6.53
C ASN A 123 -7.38 7.13 6.48
N GLN A 124 -6.37 7.20 7.39
CA GLN A 124 -5.36 6.15 7.52
C GLN A 124 -6.01 4.80 7.80
N LEU A 125 -6.87 4.72 8.82
CA LEU A 125 -7.55 3.48 9.18
C LEU A 125 -8.43 2.97 8.03
N ARG A 126 -9.21 3.85 7.39
CA ARG A 126 -10.05 3.48 6.26
C ARG A 126 -9.25 2.87 5.11
N VAL A 127 -8.11 3.47 4.76
CA VAL A 127 -7.23 2.93 3.69
C VAL A 127 -6.64 1.59 4.10
N LEU A 128 -6.14 1.45 5.33
CA LEU A 128 -5.54 0.20 5.81
C LEU A 128 -6.55 -0.94 5.95
N GLU A 129 -7.79 -0.66 6.31
CA GLU A 129 -8.87 -1.64 6.33
C GLU A 129 -9.20 -2.13 4.91
N GLN A 130 -9.23 -1.24 3.91
CA GLN A 130 -9.37 -1.65 2.51
C GLN A 130 -8.19 -2.53 2.06
N VAL A 131 -6.96 -2.15 2.41
CA VAL A 131 -5.75 -2.94 2.10
C VAL A 131 -5.83 -4.33 2.73
N ARG A 132 -6.28 -4.44 3.98
CA ARG A 132 -6.49 -5.73 4.65
C ARG A 132 -7.54 -6.58 3.93
N SER A 133 -8.67 -5.98 3.60
CA SER A 133 -9.75 -6.64 2.84
C SER A 133 -9.25 -7.20 1.50
N LEU A 134 -8.40 -6.47 0.79
CA LEU A 134 -7.78 -6.94 -0.46
C LEU A 134 -6.89 -8.16 -0.21
N SER A 135 -6.10 -8.17 0.87
CA SER A 135 -5.29 -9.33 1.24
C SER A 135 -6.14 -10.55 1.56
N GLU A 136 -7.28 -10.37 2.23
CA GLU A 136 -8.25 -11.43 2.52
C GLU A 136 -8.93 -11.97 1.24
N GLN A 137 -9.04 -11.16 0.19
CA GLN A 137 -9.54 -11.54 -1.14
C GLN A 137 -8.48 -12.24 -2.01
N GLY A 138 -7.25 -12.43 -1.50
CA GLY A 138 -6.19 -13.18 -2.18
C GLY A 138 -5.12 -12.34 -2.86
N TYR A 139 -5.18 -11.01 -2.80
CA TYR A 139 -4.09 -10.18 -3.27
C TYR A 139 -2.87 -10.29 -2.36
N THR A 140 -1.69 -10.39 -2.95
CA THR A 140 -0.45 -10.20 -2.20
C THR A 140 -0.16 -8.71 -2.06
N VAL A 141 -0.08 -8.22 -0.84
CA VAL A 141 0.21 -6.80 -0.58
C VAL A 141 1.53 -6.64 0.14
N LEU A 142 2.41 -5.84 -0.42
CA LEU A 142 3.65 -5.37 0.20
C LEU A 142 3.55 -3.86 0.40
N LEU A 143 3.54 -3.40 1.63
CA LEU A 143 3.50 -1.97 1.94
C LEU A 143 4.69 -1.55 2.80
N SER A 144 5.23 -0.37 2.56
CA SER A 144 6.14 0.30 3.47
C SER A 144 5.35 1.16 4.47
N THR A 145 5.82 1.22 5.71
CA THR A 145 5.30 2.12 6.74
C THR A 145 6.38 2.43 7.76
N HIS A 146 6.32 3.61 8.35
CA HIS A 146 7.13 3.98 9.50
C HIS A 146 6.35 3.88 10.83
N ASP A 147 5.08 3.48 10.78
CA ASP A 147 4.23 3.31 11.95
C ASP A 147 4.15 1.81 12.35
N PRO A 148 4.80 1.41 13.46
CA PRO A 148 4.78 0.04 13.92
C PRO A 148 3.38 -0.43 14.37
N GLN A 149 2.50 0.49 14.78
CA GLN A 149 1.12 0.17 15.15
C GLN A 149 0.30 -0.24 13.91
N HIS A 150 0.51 0.43 12.77
CA HIS A 150 -0.10 0.02 11.51
C HIS A 150 0.38 -1.37 11.08
N ALA A 151 1.69 -1.64 11.16
CA ALA A 151 2.22 -2.96 10.86
C ALA A 151 1.63 -4.02 11.80
N LEU A 152 1.57 -3.76 13.11
CA LEU A 152 1.06 -4.70 14.11
C LEU A 152 -0.42 -5.06 13.89
N ARG A 153 -1.23 -4.09 13.47
CA ARG A 153 -2.68 -4.25 13.32
C ARG A 153 -3.09 -4.80 11.95
N PHE A 154 -2.38 -4.44 10.89
CA PHE A 154 -2.82 -4.69 9.51
C PHE A 154 -1.91 -5.62 8.70
N SER A 155 -0.74 -5.99 9.23
CA SER A 155 0.20 -6.85 8.51
C SER A 155 0.35 -8.21 9.19
N ARG A 156 0.39 -9.27 8.41
CA ARG A 156 0.64 -10.63 8.90
C ARG A 156 2.12 -10.89 9.14
N ARG A 157 2.97 -10.33 8.28
CA ARG A 157 4.44 -10.44 8.36
C ARG A 157 5.06 -9.08 8.26
N VAL A 158 6.20 -8.91 8.90
CA VAL A 158 7.00 -7.70 8.80
C VAL A 158 8.45 -8.02 8.47
N LEU A 159 9.06 -7.08 7.76
CA LEU A 159 10.50 -7.00 7.56
C LEU A 159 10.92 -5.62 8.05
N ALA A 160 11.63 -5.58 9.18
CA ALA A 160 12.13 -4.35 9.79
C ALA A 160 13.50 -4.00 9.23
N LEU A 161 13.65 -2.75 8.79
CA LEU A 161 14.90 -2.23 8.22
C LEU A 161 15.50 -1.17 9.13
N GLN A 162 16.82 -1.25 9.35
CA GLN A 162 17.57 -0.24 10.07
C GLN A 162 18.95 -0.05 9.43
N GLY A 163 19.32 1.18 9.12
CA GLY A 163 20.63 1.49 8.52
C GLY A 163 20.90 0.74 7.21
N GLY A 164 19.85 0.51 6.39
CA GLY A 164 19.95 -0.20 5.11
C GLY A 164 20.11 -1.73 5.25
N ARG A 165 19.87 -2.29 6.44
CA ARG A 165 19.98 -3.74 6.71
C ARG A 165 18.69 -4.25 7.31
N VAL A 166 18.42 -5.55 7.11
CA VAL A 166 17.33 -6.24 7.79
C VAL A 166 17.69 -6.40 9.26
N ALA A 167 16.91 -5.76 10.14
CA ALA A 167 17.04 -5.88 11.58
C ALA A 167 16.24 -7.08 12.12
N ALA A 168 15.06 -7.34 11.56
CA ALA A 168 14.24 -8.49 11.93
C ALA A 168 13.25 -8.81 10.80
N GLU A 169 12.81 -10.07 10.69
CA GLU A 169 11.80 -10.54 9.76
C GLU A 169 10.99 -11.67 10.38
N GLY A 170 9.69 -11.71 10.09
CA GLY A 170 8.83 -12.81 10.52
C GLY A 170 7.38 -12.43 10.72
N ASP A 171 6.67 -13.24 11.52
CA ASP A 171 5.32 -12.93 11.96
C ASP A 171 5.31 -11.63 12.77
N THR A 172 4.37 -10.76 12.43
CA THR A 172 4.34 -9.39 12.95
C THR A 172 4.33 -9.34 14.48
N ARG A 173 3.50 -10.17 15.10
CA ARG A 173 3.35 -10.17 16.56
C ARG A 173 4.59 -10.70 17.28
N SER A 174 5.29 -11.66 16.66
CA SER A 174 6.52 -12.23 17.21
C SER A 174 7.72 -11.32 17.04
N VAL A 175 7.74 -10.51 15.99
CA VAL A 175 8.88 -9.66 15.61
C VAL A 175 8.78 -8.28 16.23
N LEU A 176 7.60 -7.63 16.22
CA LEU A 176 7.40 -6.28 16.76
C LEU A 176 7.33 -6.27 18.29
N THR A 177 8.47 -6.55 18.92
CA THR A 177 8.63 -6.53 20.38
C THR A 177 9.02 -5.14 20.89
N PRO A 178 8.78 -4.83 22.19
CA PRO A 178 9.27 -3.60 22.80
C PRO A 178 10.78 -3.38 22.60
N ASP A 179 11.58 -4.45 22.64
CA ASP A 179 13.03 -4.35 22.43
C ASP A 179 13.38 -3.94 20.99
N LEU A 180 12.70 -4.49 19.99
CA LEU A 180 12.87 -4.06 18.60
C LEU A 180 12.42 -2.62 18.40
N ILE A 181 11.32 -2.20 19.01
CA ILE A 181 10.85 -0.81 18.96
C ILE A 181 11.86 0.15 19.58
N ARG A 182 12.44 -0.21 20.71
CA ARG A 182 13.54 0.57 21.33
C ARG A 182 14.75 0.65 20.40
N GLN A 183 15.12 -0.46 19.78
CA GLN A 183 16.22 -0.50 18.82
C GLN A 183 15.99 0.40 17.61
N LEU A 184 14.80 0.34 16.99
CA LEU A 184 14.48 1.05 15.75
C LEU A 184 14.23 2.54 15.96
N TYR A 185 13.53 2.90 17.05
CA TYR A 185 12.97 4.24 17.27
C TYR A 185 13.53 4.95 18.52
N GLY A 186 14.26 4.24 19.39
CA GLY A 186 14.77 4.80 20.66
C GLY A 186 13.65 5.06 21.69
N VAL A 187 12.49 4.39 21.55
CA VAL A 187 11.30 4.59 22.38
C VAL A 187 11.04 3.37 23.24
N GLU A 188 10.94 3.57 24.55
CA GLU A 188 10.44 2.52 25.46
C GLU A 188 8.93 2.33 25.22
N SER A 189 8.50 1.08 25.15
CA SER A 189 7.11 0.74 24.88
C SER A 189 6.71 -0.54 25.62
N VAL A 190 5.40 -0.76 25.70
CA VAL A 190 4.80 -2.03 26.14
C VAL A 190 3.87 -2.54 25.06
N LEU A 191 3.81 -3.84 24.92
CA LEU A 191 2.86 -4.52 24.06
C LEU A 191 1.69 -5.00 24.90
N LEU A 192 0.50 -4.52 24.58
CA LEU A 192 -0.74 -4.89 25.27
C LEU A 192 -1.65 -5.69 24.35
N ASP A 193 -2.25 -6.74 24.90
CA ASP A 193 -3.32 -7.45 24.22
C ASP A 193 -4.63 -6.71 24.40
N THR A 194 -5.35 -6.53 23.30
CA THR A 194 -6.69 -5.93 23.26
C THR A 194 -7.65 -6.86 22.56
N PRO A 195 -8.98 -6.73 22.74
CA PRO A 195 -9.96 -7.54 22.02
C PRO A 195 -9.80 -7.48 20.49
N ASP A 196 -9.32 -6.35 19.96
CA ASP A 196 -9.15 -6.11 18.53
C ASP A 196 -7.71 -6.40 18.04
N GLY A 197 -6.87 -7.04 18.84
CA GLY A 197 -5.48 -7.34 18.53
C GLY A 197 -4.50 -6.77 19.54
N ALA A 198 -3.24 -6.60 19.14
CA ALA A 198 -2.20 -6.02 20.01
C ALA A 198 -2.03 -4.53 19.77
N ALA A 199 -1.64 -3.79 20.81
CA ALA A 199 -1.31 -2.39 20.76
C ALA A 199 0.07 -2.11 21.37
N LEU A 200 0.87 -1.30 20.68
CA LEU A 200 2.11 -0.75 21.20
C LEU A 200 1.83 0.59 21.87
N LEU A 201 2.10 0.69 23.17
CA LEU A 201 2.00 1.94 23.90
C LEU A 201 3.39 2.44 24.31
N PRO A 202 3.79 3.65 23.89
CA PRO A 202 5.00 4.27 24.39
C PRO A 202 4.84 4.52 25.90
N VAL A 203 5.86 4.18 26.65
CA VAL A 203 5.93 4.49 28.09
C VAL A 203 6.97 5.57 28.31
N ARG A 204 6.69 6.49 29.21
CA ARG A 204 7.71 7.45 29.63
C ARG A 204 8.86 6.65 30.27
N GLY A 205 10.06 6.80 29.76
CA GLY A 205 11.24 6.33 30.44
C GLY A 205 11.20 6.91 31.85
N GLY A 206 11.00 6.07 32.84
CA GLY A 206 11.08 6.53 34.23
C GLY A 206 12.45 7.11 34.44
N ASP A 207 12.54 8.34 34.97
CA ASP A 207 13.74 8.89 35.54
C ASP A 207 14.28 7.86 36.55
N ARG A 208 15.22 7.06 36.12
CA ARG A 208 16.09 6.36 37.06
C ARG A 208 17.10 7.38 37.57
N HIS A 209 16.61 8.29 38.40
CA HIS A 209 17.50 8.96 39.35
C HIS A 209 17.93 7.92 40.36
N VAL A 210 19.17 7.48 40.22
CA VAL A 210 20.01 6.93 41.30
C VAL A 210 21.09 7.93 41.54
#